data_c01593479ffb6b303c9506d78a3d01c4
#
_entry.id   c01593479ffb6b303c9506d78a3d01c4
#
_cell.length_a   1.000
_cell.length_b   1.000
_cell.length_c   1.000
_cell.angle_alpha   90.00
_cell.angle_beta   90.00
_cell.angle_gamma   90.00
#
_symmetry.space_group_name_H-M   'P 1'
#
loop_
_entity.id
_entity.type
_entity.pdbx_description
1 polymer ?
#
loop_
_entity_poly.entity_id
_entity_poly.type
_entity_poly.pdbx_seq_one_letter_code
_entity_poly.pdbx_strand_id
1 'polypeptide(L)'
;MEDKRETAKFKILALTVTACLICSISDGIRNNYGIMLPSILESAGMSYAAVSLMLATGQLFFGLVQPFFGSLSEKKGSVLTLLLGLVMITSGLQLLPRCRTSLSLFLCLGFLLPAGTGACSYSIVVGALSPKLPRHLISFATSIVNASSGVGNALLSPVVQRLLAKGGLGAVALVLTVPVLLLLPLCVFLGRRGENKAPKEAEEPDAFPKILRSRTYLLLMLGFFTCGFHMSLISNHLPSQFQSYGISGEVSALAFSAYGFVTMGGSVISGVLTTKRRKKNVLAFYYGSRTVITALFLCLPKTVLSVFSYAILLGLTGAATVTPVTGILTDSFGPKRVGTLYGFVFFVHQLGAFLGAYGCGLVVDSVGSYVPIWCIDMALAAFASSVSFLIRD
;
A
#
# COMPACT_ATOMS: atom_id res chain seq x y z
N MET A 1 -19.81 -23.93 -29.45
CA MET A 1 -19.51 -22.49 -29.24
C MET A 1 -19.67 -22.06 -27.78
N GLU A 2 -20.69 -22.56 -27.09
CA GLU A 2 -20.99 -22.27 -25.67
C GLU A 2 -19.87 -22.73 -24.74
N ASP A 3 -19.37 -23.96 -24.92
CA ASP A 3 -18.27 -24.56 -24.14
C ASP A 3 -16.96 -23.74 -24.21
N LYS A 4 -16.59 -23.21 -25.40
CA LYS A 4 -15.42 -22.31 -25.53
C LYS A 4 -15.62 -20.97 -24.84
N ARG A 5 -16.84 -20.49 -24.75
CA ARG A 5 -17.18 -19.22 -24.08
C ARG A 5 -17.15 -19.37 -22.57
N GLU A 6 -17.59 -20.50 -22.04
CA GLU A 6 -17.50 -20.83 -20.63
C GLU A 6 -16.05 -21.05 -20.17
N THR A 7 -15.26 -21.78 -20.94
CA THR A 7 -13.83 -21.99 -20.69
C THR A 7 -13.08 -20.65 -20.67
N ALA A 8 -13.39 -19.70 -21.58
CA ALA A 8 -12.79 -18.39 -21.58
C ALA A 8 -13.17 -17.54 -20.35
N LYS A 9 -14.44 -17.59 -19.92
CA LYS A 9 -14.88 -16.90 -18.70
C LYS A 9 -14.19 -17.47 -17.45
N PHE A 10 -14.10 -18.78 -17.33
CA PHE A 10 -13.42 -19.44 -16.23
C PHE A 10 -11.93 -19.05 -16.16
N LYS A 11 -11.24 -19.02 -17.32
CA LYS A 11 -9.84 -18.58 -17.41
C LYS A 11 -9.64 -17.14 -16.95
N ILE A 12 -10.53 -16.22 -17.33
CA ILE A 12 -10.51 -14.81 -16.92
C ILE A 12 -10.69 -14.70 -15.41
N LEU A 13 -11.67 -15.42 -14.85
CA LEU A 13 -11.91 -15.44 -13.41
C LEU A 13 -10.70 -16.00 -12.66
N ALA A 14 -10.15 -17.13 -13.09
CA ALA A 14 -8.98 -17.75 -12.48
C ALA A 14 -7.75 -16.82 -12.50
N LEU A 15 -7.50 -16.11 -13.60
CA LEU A 15 -6.41 -15.13 -13.71
C LEU A 15 -6.62 -13.94 -12.75
N THR A 16 -7.85 -13.42 -12.65
CA THR A 16 -8.18 -12.30 -11.76
C THR A 16 -8.05 -12.71 -10.29
N VAL A 17 -8.58 -13.89 -9.91
CA VAL A 17 -8.43 -14.43 -8.55
C VAL A 17 -6.97 -14.65 -8.20
N THR A 18 -6.18 -15.20 -9.12
CA THR A 18 -4.73 -15.37 -8.94
C THR A 18 -4.03 -14.04 -8.67
N ALA A 19 -4.34 -13.02 -9.45
CA ALA A 19 -3.81 -11.67 -9.25
C ALA A 19 -4.20 -11.09 -7.88
N CYS A 20 -5.45 -11.28 -7.47
CA CYS A 20 -5.93 -10.88 -6.14
C CYS A 20 -5.17 -11.57 -5.00
N LEU A 21 -4.95 -12.88 -5.11
CA LEU A 21 -4.21 -13.65 -4.09
C LEU A 21 -2.76 -13.18 -3.96
N ILE A 22 -2.07 -12.93 -5.08
CA ILE A 22 -0.69 -12.42 -5.06
C ILE A 22 -0.65 -11.05 -4.36
N CYS A 23 -1.51 -10.10 -4.76
CA CYS A 23 -1.57 -8.78 -4.13
C CYS A 23 -1.99 -8.85 -2.66
N SER A 24 -3.02 -9.64 -2.32
CA SER A 24 -3.51 -9.77 -0.94
C SER A 24 -2.41 -10.27 0.01
N ILE A 25 -1.69 -11.33 -0.37
CA ILE A 25 -0.66 -11.91 0.50
C ILE A 25 0.54 -10.97 0.59
N SER A 26 1.01 -10.43 -0.53
CA SER A 26 2.16 -9.52 -0.58
C SER A 26 1.92 -8.24 0.22
N ASP A 27 0.82 -7.54 -0.07
CA ASP A 27 0.47 -6.29 0.63
C ASP A 27 0.04 -6.55 2.08
N GLY A 28 -0.63 -7.68 2.34
CA GLY A 28 -1.00 -8.10 3.67
C GLY A 28 0.23 -8.30 4.58
N ILE A 29 1.31 -8.92 4.08
CA ILE A 29 2.57 -9.06 4.82
C ILE A 29 3.17 -7.67 5.08
N ARG A 30 3.27 -6.82 4.05
CA ARG A 30 3.86 -5.48 4.15
C ARG A 30 3.09 -4.57 5.11
N ASN A 31 1.77 -4.58 5.06
CA ASN A 31 0.93 -3.70 5.89
C ASN A 31 0.87 -4.15 7.37
N ASN A 32 1.33 -5.36 7.69
CA ASN A 32 1.34 -5.87 9.06
C ASN A 32 2.66 -5.66 9.82
N TYR A 33 3.64 -4.93 9.27
CA TYR A 33 4.87 -4.59 10.00
C TYR A 33 4.59 -3.81 11.30
N GLY A 34 3.55 -2.95 11.32
CA GLY A 34 3.14 -2.23 12.52
C GLY A 34 2.66 -3.14 13.65
N ILE A 35 2.05 -4.30 13.34
CA ILE A 35 1.68 -5.31 14.34
C ILE A 35 2.93 -6.04 14.85
N MET A 36 3.91 -6.30 13.98
CA MET A 36 5.17 -6.95 14.34
C MET A 36 6.13 -6.02 15.08
N LEU A 37 5.95 -4.70 15.00
CA LEU A 37 6.89 -3.70 15.48
C LEU A 37 7.31 -3.89 16.96
N PRO A 38 6.40 -4.11 17.93
CA PRO A 38 6.81 -4.35 19.31
C PRO A 38 7.73 -5.56 19.47
N SER A 39 7.42 -6.67 18.78
CA SER A 39 8.25 -7.88 18.82
C SER A 39 9.59 -7.71 18.10
N ILE A 40 9.65 -6.86 17.06
CA ILE A 40 10.90 -6.52 16.38
C ILE A 40 11.79 -5.69 17.32
N LEU A 41 11.23 -4.68 17.99
CA LEU A 41 11.94 -3.85 18.97
C LEU A 41 12.55 -4.70 20.09
N GLU A 42 11.75 -5.56 20.71
CA GLU A 42 12.17 -6.46 21.77
C GLU A 42 13.29 -7.40 21.29
N SER A 43 13.09 -8.03 20.12
CA SER A 43 14.03 -9.01 19.60
C SER A 43 15.34 -8.39 19.12
N ALA A 44 15.32 -7.16 18.61
CA ALA A 44 16.51 -6.47 18.10
C ALA A 44 17.23 -5.67 19.20
N GLY A 45 16.57 -5.32 20.31
CA GLY A 45 17.13 -4.47 21.37
C GLY A 45 17.48 -3.06 20.91
N MET A 46 16.71 -2.53 19.93
CA MET A 46 16.97 -1.23 19.33
C MET A 46 15.93 -0.20 19.74
N SER A 47 16.27 1.10 19.57
CA SER A 47 15.31 2.18 19.80
C SER A 47 14.17 2.17 18.78
N TYR A 48 13.05 2.77 19.15
CA TYR A 48 11.87 2.89 18.29
C TYR A 48 12.21 3.64 16.98
N ALA A 49 13.01 4.72 17.09
CA ALA A 49 13.48 5.49 15.93
C ALA A 49 14.35 4.66 14.98
N ALA A 50 15.24 3.83 15.53
CA ALA A 50 16.11 2.99 14.71
C ALA A 50 15.30 1.98 13.88
N VAL A 51 14.36 1.26 14.48
CA VAL A 51 13.49 0.33 13.74
C VAL A 51 12.57 1.07 12.78
N SER A 52 12.04 2.23 13.19
CA SER A 52 11.22 3.09 12.32
C SER A 52 11.98 3.58 11.09
N LEU A 53 13.28 3.86 11.21
CA LEU A 53 14.14 4.18 10.06
C LEU A 53 14.23 3.01 9.07
N MET A 54 14.31 1.78 9.55
CA MET A 54 14.33 0.59 8.69
C MET A 54 13.00 0.45 7.93
N LEU A 55 11.87 0.60 8.63
CA LEU A 55 10.54 0.59 8.02
C LEU A 55 10.37 1.73 7.01
N ALA A 56 10.81 2.93 7.35
CA ALA A 56 10.79 4.10 6.48
C ALA A 56 11.61 3.87 5.20
N THR A 57 12.83 3.37 5.34
CA THR A 57 13.68 2.99 4.21
C THR A 57 12.99 1.95 3.34
N GLY A 58 12.31 0.97 3.96
CA GLY A 58 11.51 -0.02 3.26
C GLY A 58 10.41 0.61 2.39
N GLN A 59 9.76 1.69 2.84
CA GLN A 59 8.76 2.40 2.02
C GLN A 59 9.41 3.02 0.77
N LEU A 60 10.59 3.65 0.90
CA LEU A 60 11.32 4.18 -0.26
C LEU A 60 11.72 3.08 -1.23
N PHE A 61 12.33 1.99 -0.73
CA PHE A 61 12.74 0.87 -1.57
C PHE A 61 11.57 0.21 -2.27
N PHE A 62 10.44 0.04 -1.61
CA PHE A 62 9.21 -0.46 -2.24
C PHE A 62 8.81 0.37 -3.46
N GLY A 63 8.92 1.71 -3.38
CA GLY A 63 8.65 2.60 -4.52
C GLY A 63 9.74 2.51 -5.60
N LEU A 64 11.01 2.59 -5.20
CA LEU A 64 12.16 2.62 -6.11
C LEU A 64 12.32 1.35 -6.94
N VAL A 65 12.01 0.19 -6.38
CA VAL A 65 12.20 -1.08 -7.08
C VAL A 65 11.11 -1.37 -8.12
N GLN A 66 9.94 -0.71 -8.05
CA GLN A 66 8.83 -0.98 -8.97
C GLN A 66 9.17 -0.69 -10.44
N PRO A 67 9.80 0.45 -10.81
CA PRO A 67 10.24 0.67 -12.19
C PRO A 67 11.27 -0.37 -12.66
N PHE A 68 12.18 -0.79 -11.78
CA PHE A 68 13.16 -1.83 -12.07
C PHE A 68 12.49 -3.17 -12.37
N PHE A 69 11.60 -3.63 -11.49
CA PHE A 69 10.87 -4.88 -11.68
C PHE A 69 9.86 -4.79 -12.83
N GLY A 70 9.28 -3.62 -13.08
CA GLY A 70 8.47 -3.35 -14.28
C GLY A 70 9.26 -3.59 -15.56
N SER A 71 10.44 -2.98 -15.68
CA SER A 71 11.35 -3.18 -16.82
C SER A 71 11.81 -4.64 -16.94
N LEU A 72 12.12 -5.30 -15.81
CA LEU A 72 12.49 -6.72 -15.79
C LEU A 72 11.33 -7.59 -16.30
N SER A 73 10.11 -7.32 -15.84
CA SER A 73 8.90 -8.02 -16.26
C SER A 73 8.63 -7.87 -17.75
N GLU A 74 8.82 -6.67 -18.31
CA GLU A 74 8.67 -6.41 -19.74
C GLU A 74 9.74 -7.13 -20.58
N LYS A 75 11.01 -7.09 -20.15
CA LYS A 75 12.15 -7.64 -20.91
C LYS A 75 12.26 -9.16 -20.79
N LYS A 76 12.20 -9.69 -19.56
CA LYS A 76 12.42 -11.10 -19.27
C LYS A 76 11.16 -11.91 -18.94
N GLY A 77 10.02 -11.22 -18.78
CA GLY A 77 8.72 -11.83 -18.49
C GLY A 77 8.35 -11.74 -17.02
N SER A 78 7.04 -11.69 -16.77
CA SER A 78 6.48 -11.49 -15.42
C SER A 78 6.72 -12.70 -14.51
N VAL A 79 6.89 -13.92 -15.03
CA VAL A 79 7.18 -15.12 -14.23
C VAL A 79 8.44 -14.91 -13.39
N LEU A 80 9.55 -14.51 -14.05
CA LEU A 80 10.83 -14.32 -13.35
C LEU A 80 10.72 -13.25 -12.27
N THR A 81 10.08 -12.13 -12.58
CA THR A 81 9.90 -11.02 -11.64
C THR A 81 9.11 -11.44 -10.40
N LEU A 82 7.95 -12.10 -10.59
CA LEU A 82 7.11 -12.57 -9.51
C LEU A 82 7.81 -13.63 -8.65
N LEU A 83 8.50 -14.60 -9.27
CA LEU A 83 9.25 -15.62 -8.54
C LEU A 83 10.40 -15.03 -7.72
N LEU A 84 11.16 -14.07 -8.27
CA LEU A 84 12.18 -13.34 -7.51
C LEU A 84 11.54 -12.62 -6.31
N GLY A 85 10.38 -12.00 -6.50
CA GLY A 85 9.62 -11.38 -5.41
C GLY A 85 9.29 -12.37 -4.29
N LEU A 86 8.76 -13.56 -4.63
CA LEU A 86 8.43 -14.59 -3.63
C LEU A 86 9.68 -15.11 -2.90
N VAL A 87 10.82 -15.30 -3.61
CA VAL A 87 12.08 -15.70 -2.98
C VAL A 87 12.55 -14.64 -2.00
N MET A 88 12.50 -13.35 -2.38
CA MET A 88 12.89 -12.25 -1.50
C MET A 88 11.96 -12.11 -0.28
N ILE A 89 10.65 -12.25 -0.45
CA ILE A 89 9.68 -12.24 0.67
C ILE A 89 9.97 -13.41 1.61
N THR A 90 10.09 -14.63 1.08
CA THR A 90 10.37 -15.83 1.87
C THR A 90 11.67 -15.71 2.64
N SER A 91 12.76 -15.30 1.96
CA SER A 91 14.06 -15.11 2.59
C SER A 91 14.01 -14.03 3.68
N GLY A 92 13.34 -12.91 3.41
CA GLY A 92 13.17 -11.83 4.38
C GLY A 92 12.35 -12.27 5.60
N LEU A 93 11.26 -13.00 5.43
CA LEU A 93 10.48 -13.55 6.54
C LEU A 93 11.33 -14.49 7.41
N GLN A 94 12.11 -15.39 6.80
CA GLN A 94 12.95 -16.35 7.53
C GLN A 94 14.17 -15.71 8.23
N LEU A 95 14.67 -14.59 7.68
CA LEU A 95 15.78 -13.84 8.28
C LEU A 95 15.32 -12.93 9.42
N LEU A 96 14.12 -12.37 9.35
CA LEU A 96 13.62 -11.38 10.31
C LEU A 96 13.76 -11.80 11.78
N PRO A 97 13.40 -13.03 12.20
CA PRO A 97 13.57 -13.47 13.60
C PRO A 97 15.03 -13.57 14.06
N ARG A 98 15.97 -13.58 13.11
CA ARG A 98 17.42 -13.73 13.37
C ARG A 98 18.18 -12.40 13.35
N CYS A 99 17.51 -11.31 12.94
CA CYS A 99 18.13 -9.98 12.88
C CYS A 99 18.38 -9.44 14.28
N ARG A 100 19.68 -9.27 14.63
CA ARG A 100 20.15 -8.75 15.92
C ARG A 100 21.00 -7.48 15.79
N THR A 101 21.34 -7.09 14.60
CA THR A 101 22.17 -5.91 14.32
C THR A 101 21.39 -4.93 13.43
N SER A 102 21.73 -3.64 13.51
CA SER A 102 21.11 -2.61 12.66
C SER A 102 21.29 -2.94 11.17
N LEU A 103 22.45 -3.47 10.77
CA LEU A 103 22.69 -3.84 9.38
C LEU A 103 21.81 -5.01 8.94
N SER A 104 21.70 -6.08 9.75
CA SER A 104 20.85 -7.23 9.39
C SER A 104 19.37 -6.85 9.30
N LEU A 105 18.91 -6.02 10.22
CA LEU A 105 17.54 -5.54 10.21
C LEU A 105 17.28 -4.58 9.04
N PHE A 106 18.23 -3.69 8.72
CA PHE A 106 18.17 -2.83 7.55
C PHE A 106 18.09 -3.64 6.25
N LEU A 107 18.94 -4.63 6.08
CA LEU A 107 18.91 -5.49 4.89
C LEU A 107 17.62 -6.29 4.78
N CYS A 108 17.03 -6.69 5.91
CA CYS A 108 15.79 -7.45 5.94
C CYS A 108 14.55 -6.55 5.71
N LEU A 109 14.30 -5.58 6.60
CA LEU A 109 13.11 -4.71 6.58
C LEU A 109 13.25 -3.51 5.63
N GLY A 110 14.46 -2.97 5.48
CA GLY A 110 14.71 -1.82 4.63
C GLY A 110 14.87 -2.17 3.15
N PHE A 111 15.29 -3.41 2.84
CA PHE A 111 15.58 -3.79 1.46
C PHE A 111 14.88 -5.07 1.02
N LEU A 112 15.15 -6.22 1.64
CA LEU A 112 14.77 -7.54 1.10
C LEU A 112 13.26 -7.74 1.05
N LEU A 113 12.54 -7.51 2.15
CA LEU A 113 11.10 -7.61 2.21
C LEU A 113 10.39 -6.58 1.33
N PRO A 114 10.77 -5.26 1.38
CA PRO A 114 10.16 -4.26 0.50
C PRO A 114 10.42 -4.50 -0.98
N ALA A 115 11.62 -4.95 -1.35
CA ALA A 115 11.93 -5.29 -2.75
C ALA A 115 11.11 -6.49 -3.22
N GLY A 116 10.98 -7.53 -2.38
CA GLY A 116 10.16 -8.69 -2.68
C GLY A 116 8.68 -8.34 -2.87
N THR A 117 8.10 -7.56 -1.94
CA THR A 117 6.71 -7.10 -2.07
C THR A 117 6.53 -6.11 -3.24
N GLY A 118 7.55 -5.31 -3.55
CA GLY A 118 7.59 -4.44 -4.73
C GLY A 118 7.56 -5.21 -6.05
N ALA A 119 8.26 -6.35 -6.13
CA ALA A 119 8.22 -7.25 -7.29
C ALA A 119 6.86 -7.96 -7.45
N CYS A 120 6.10 -8.12 -6.36
CA CYS A 120 4.72 -8.65 -6.35
C CYS A 120 3.67 -7.54 -6.20
N SER A 121 4.02 -6.27 -6.45
CA SER A 121 3.12 -5.13 -6.29
C SER A 121 1.99 -5.11 -7.32
N TYR A 122 0.96 -4.34 -7.01
CA TYR A 122 -0.19 -4.11 -7.88
C TYR A 122 0.23 -3.77 -9.32
N SER A 123 1.20 -2.89 -9.53
CA SER A 123 1.66 -2.49 -10.86
C SER A 123 2.21 -3.65 -11.68
N ILE A 124 3.01 -4.52 -11.09
CA ILE A 124 3.60 -5.69 -11.74
C ILE A 124 2.53 -6.74 -12.02
N VAL A 125 1.67 -7.03 -11.05
CA VAL A 125 0.59 -8.01 -11.17
C VAL A 125 -0.43 -7.59 -12.24
N VAL A 126 -0.83 -6.32 -12.27
CA VAL A 126 -1.74 -5.79 -13.30
C VAL A 126 -1.07 -5.75 -14.67
N GLY A 127 0.22 -5.44 -14.74
CA GLY A 127 1.00 -5.53 -15.97
C GLY A 127 1.03 -6.94 -16.56
N ALA A 128 1.06 -7.98 -15.72
CA ALA A 128 0.98 -9.38 -16.14
C ALA A 128 -0.44 -9.83 -16.50
N LEU A 129 -1.47 -9.27 -15.85
CA LEU A 129 -2.88 -9.62 -16.02
C LEU A 129 -3.51 -8.96 -17.24
N SER A 130 -3.36 -7.64 -17.39
CA SER A 130 -4.09 -6.83 -18.38
C SER A 130 -3.98 -7.31 -19.83
N PRO A 131 -2.82 -7.78 -20.33
CA PRO A 131 -2.70 -8.28 -21.70
C PRO A 131 -3.50 -9.56 -21.98
N LYS A 132 -4.00 -10.23 -20.94
CA LYS A 132 -4.75 -11.50 -21.03
C LYS A 132 -6.25 -11.32 -20.93
N LEU A 133 -6.68 -10.08 -20.68
CA LEU A 133 -8.09 -9.74 -20.47
C LEU A 133 -8.67 -9.03 -21.71
N PRO A 134 -9.97 -9.22 -21.99
CA PRO A 134 -10.70 -8.38 -22.94
C PRO A 134 -10.70 -6.92 -22.45
N ARG A 135 -10.57 -5.97 -23.40
CA ARG A 135 -10.44 -4.53 -23.07
C ARG A 135 -11.54 -4.00 -22.13
N HIS A 136 -12.79 -4.44 -22.31
CA HIS A 136 -13.93 -4.00 -21.49
C HIS A 136 -13.89 -4.53 -20.05
N LEU A 137 -13.11 -5.56 -19.74
CA LEU A 137 -12.97 -6.14 -18.39
C LEU A 137 -11.73 -5.64 -17.64
N ILE A 138 -10.77 -5.01 -18.31
CA ILE A 138 -9.50 -4.60 -17.70
C ILE A 138 -9.75 -3.69 -16.48
N SER A 139 -10.53 -2.63 -16.64
CA SER A 139 -10.81 -1.68 -15.56
C SER A 139 -11.48 -2.34 -14.36
N PHE A 140 -12.44 -3.22 -14.60
CA PHE A 140 -13.14 -3.94 -13.54
C PHE A 140 -12.20 -4.91 -12.80
N ALA A 141 -11.44 -5.74 -13.53
CA ALA A 141 -10.52 -6.69 -12.93
C ALA A 141 -9.41 -6.00 -12.13
N THR A 142 -8.83 -4.91 -12.67
CA THR A 142 -7.77 -4.17 -11.96
C THR A 142 -8.29 -3.48 -10.71
N SER A 143 -9.55 -3.02 -10.69
CA SER A 143 -10.18 -2.47 -9.48
C SER A 143 -10.36 -3.53 -8.39
N ILE A 144 -10.75 -4.77 -8.76
CA ILE A 144 -10.86 -5.89 -7.82
C ILE A 144 -9.48 -6.25 -7.25
N VAL A 145 -8.45 -6.31 -8.10
CA VAL A 145 -7.07 -6.57 -7.67
C VAL A 145 -6.59 -5.49 -6.69
N ASN A 146 -6.87 -4.21 -6.96
CA ASN A 146 -6.52 -3.14 -6.03
C ASN A 146 -7.24 -3.28 -4.67
N ALA A 147 -8.53 -3.60 -4.70
CA ALA A 147 -9.32 -3.81 -3.48
C ALA A 147 -8.84 -5.02 -2.65
N SER A 148 -8.24 -6.02 -3.29
CA SER A 148 -7.78 -7.25 -2.62
C SER A 148 -6.63 -7.01 -1.63
N SER A 149 -5.87 -5.92 -1.75
CA SER A 149 -4.86 -5.51 -0.76
C SER A 149 -5.48 -5.30 0.62
N GLY A 150 -6.67 -4.68 0.69
CA GLY A 150 -7.42 -4.52 1.94
C GLY A 150 -7.84 -5.85 2.57
N VAL A 151 -8.21 -6.85 1.73
CA VAL A 151 -8.53 -8.21 2.19
C VAL A 151 -7.32 -8.86 2.84
N GLY A 152 -6.15 -8.76 2.19
CA GLY A 152 -4.90 -9.28 2.73
C GLY A 152 -4.57 -8.70 4.11
N ASN A 153 -4.69 -7.38 4.25
CA ASN A 153 -4.50 -6.72 5.54
C ASN A 153 -5.51 -7.22 6.59
N ALA A 154 -6.79 -7.28 6.25
CA ALA A 154 -7.85 -7.68 7.16
C ALA A 154 -7.69 -9.12 7.67
N LEU A 155 -7.33 -10.04 6.79
CA LEU A 155 -7.18 -11.46 7.16
C LEU A 155 -5.87 -11.73 7.91
N LEU A 156 -4.75 -11.11 7.50
CA LEU A 156 -3.45 -11.40 8.10
C LEU A 156 -3.26 -10.72 9.45
N SER A 157 -3.88 -9.57 9.73
CA SER A 157 -3.70 -8.85 10.99
C SER A 157 -3.98 -9.69 12.24
N PRO A 158 -5.15 -10.33 12.39
CA PRO A 158 -5.41 -11.18 13.56
C PRO A 158 -4.57 -12.46 13.56
N VAL A 159 -4.20 -12.98 12.38
CA VAL A 159 -3.34 -14.16 12.27
C VAL A 159 -1.93 -13.84 12.77
N VAL A 160 -1.33 -12.74 12.28
CA VAL A 160 -0.01 -12.29 12.71
C VAL A 160 0.02 -12.05 14.22
N GLN A 161 -0.98 -11.37 14.77
CA GLN A 161 -1.05 -11.11 16.22
C GLN A 161 -1.11 -12.40 17.03
N ARG A 162 -1.92 -13.39 16.61
CA ARG A 162 -2.00 -14.69 17.30
C ARG A 162 -0.69 -15.47 17.24
N LEU A 163 0.00 -15.40 16.10
CA LEU A 163 1.29 -16.06 15.91
C LEU A 163 2.38 -15.42 16.79
N LEU A 164 2.39 -14.08 16.88
CA LEU A 164 3.28 -13.34 17.76
C LEU A 164 3.07 -13.73 19.24
N ALA A 165 1.82 -13.82 19.68
CA ALA A 165 1.49 -14.20 21.05
C ALA A 165 1.89 -15.65 21.40
N LYS A 166 1.88 -16.57 20.42
CA LYS A 166 2.19 -17.99 20.64
C LYS A 166 3.66 -18.37 20.46
N GLY A 167 4.36 -17.73 19.54
CA GLY A 167 5.71 -18.17 19.14
C GLY A 167 6.57 -17.03 18.55
N GLY A 168 6.18 -15.78 18.80
CA GLY A 168 6.94 -14.61 18.37
C GLY A 168 7.16 -14.51 16.86
N LEU A 169 8.19 -13.77 16.47
CA LEU A 169 8.54 -13.56 15.04
C LEU A 169 8.86 -14.87 14.31
N GLY A 170 9.37 -15.90 15.02
CA GLY A 170 9.66 -17.20 14.43
C GLY A 170 8.41 -17.91 13.92
N ALA A 171 7.33 -17.91 14.71
CA ALA A 171 6.05 -18.46 14.30
C ALA A 171 5.44 -17.71 13.12
N VAL A 172 5.54 -16.37 13.12
CA VAL A 172 5.09 -15.52 11.99
C VAL A 172 5.85 -15.88 10.73
N ALA A 173 7.18 -15.97 10.80
CA ALA A 173 8.03 -16.31 9.66
C ALA A 173 7.68 -17.66 9.04
N LEU A 174 7.53 -18.69 9.87
CA LEU A 174 7.19 -20.04 9.42
C LEU A 174 5.80 -20.10 8.78
N VAL A 175 4.79 -19.56 9.45
CA VAL A 175 3.40 -19.69 8.98
C VAL A 175 3.14 -18.82 7.76
N LEU A 176 3.65 -17.57 7.70
CA LEU A 176 3.46 -16.70 6.53
C LEU A 176 4.26 -17.16 5.30
N THR A 177 5.31 -17.95 5.49
CA THR A 177 6.03 -18.56 4.36
C THR A 177 5.15 -19.54 3.59
N VAL A 178 4.25 -20.25 4.26
CA VAL A 178 3.36 -21.25 3.59
C VAL A 178 2.51 -20.60 2.49
N PRO A 179 1.68 -19.56 2.76
CA PRO A 179 0.91 -18.93 1.70
C PRO A 179 1.78 -18.30 0.61
N VAL A 180 2.97 -17.77 0.95
CA VAL A 180 3.91 -17.24 -0.05
C VAL A 180 4.39 -18.35 -0.99
N LEU A 181 4.73 -19.54 -0.48
CA LEU A 181 5.13 -20.66 -1.31
C LEU A 181 3.97 -21.21 -2.15
N LEU A 182 2.74 -21.20 -1.63
CA LEU A 182 1.55 -21.57 -2.39
C LEU A 182 1.27 -20.64 -3.58
N LEU A 183 1.81 -19.42 -3.57
CA LEU A 183 1.74 -18.52 -4.73
C LEU A 183 2.67 -18.93 -5.88
N LEU A 184 3.67 -19.79 -5.69
CA LEU A 184 4.62 -20.18 -6.76
C LEU A 184 3.92 -20.66 -8.04
N PRO A 185 3.03 -21.67 -8.02
CA PRO A 185 2.33 -22.11 -9.22
C PRO A 185 1.41 -21.03 -9.79
N LEU A 186 0.82 -20.19 -8.93
CA LEU A 186 -0.04 -19.09 -9.34
C LEU A 186 0.74 -17.98 -10.05
N CYS A 187 1.96 -17.66 -9.61
CA CYS A 187 2.86 -16.72 -10.28
C CYS A 187 3.28 -17.22 -11.65
N VAL A 188 3.55 -18.52 -11.80
CA VAL A 188 3.83 -19.14 -13.09
C VAL A 188 2.60 -19.06 -14.00
N PHE A 189 1.41 -19.36 -13.48
CA PHE A 189 0.15 -19.29 -14.22
C PHE A 189 -0.15 -17.85 -14.69
N LEU A 190 -0.04 -16.87 -13.79
CA LEU A 190 -0.26 -15.45 -14.12
C LEU A 190 0.86 -14.90 -15.03
N GLY A 191 2.12 -15.25 -14.80
CA GLY A 191 3.26 -14.65 -15.47
C GLY A 191 3.55 -15.18 -16.89
N ARG A 192 2.97 -16.33 -17.30
CA ARG A 192 3.15 -16.86 -18.66
C ARG A 192 2.72 -15.83 -19.70
N ARG A 193 3.51 -15.67 -20.78
CA ARG A 193 3.22 -14.67 -21.83
C ARG A 193 1.82 -14.87 -22.41
N GLY A 194 1.01 -13.81 -22.39
CA GLY A 194 -0.26 -13.76 -23.13
C GLY A 194 -0.01 -13.45 -24.61
N GLU A 195 -0.95 -13.85 -25.46
CA GLU A 195 -0.84 -13.66 -26.93
C GLU A 195 -0.92 -12.19 -27.38
N ASN A 196 -1.46 -11.31 -26.55
CA ASN A 196 -1.65 -9.90 -26.88
C ASN A 196 -0.52 -9.03 -26.29
N LYS A 197 0.47 -8.69 -27.10
CA LYS A 197 1.34 -7.53 -26.81
C LYS A 197 0.51 -6.27 -26.97
N ALA A 198 0.29 -5.52 -25.88
CA ALA A 198 -0.21 -4.16 -26.03
C ALA A 198 0.77 -3.36 -26.91
N PRO A 199 0.29 -2.64 -27.93
CA PRO A 199 1.16 -1.83 -28.76
C PRO A 199 1.89 -0.81 -27.88
N LYS A 200 3.23 -0.78 -27.92
CA LYS A 200 4.01 0.35 -27.43
C LYS A 200 3.76 1.50 -28.40
N GLU A 201 2.79 2.35 -28.09
CA GLU A 201 2.66 3.62 -28.82
C GLU A 201 3.78 4.55 -28.36
N ALA A 202 4.52 5.10 -29.33
CA ALA A 202 5.61 6.03 -29.10
C ALA A 202 5.12 7.24 -28.30
N GLU A 203 5.80 7.56 -27.21
CA GLU A 203 5.57 8.77 -26.41
C GLU A 203 6.20 9.95 -27.16
N GLU A 204 5.50 11.11 -27.20
CA GLU A 204 6.09 12.36 -27.64
C GLU A 204 6.99 12.92 -26.52
N PRO A 205 8.31 12.98 -26.71
CA PRO A 205 9.27 13.32 -25.65
C PRO A 205 9.12 14.76 -25.12
N ASP A 206 8.67 15.69 -25.97
CA ASP A 206 8.69 17.14 -25.68
C ASP A 206 7.62 17.64 -24.68
N ALA A 207 6.59 16.85 -24.41
CA ALA A 207 5.52 17.27 -23.51
C ALA A 207 5.81 16.96 -22.05
N PHE A 208 6.69 16.01 -21.74
CA PHE A 208 6.93 15.52 -20.39
C PHE A 208 7.50 16.57 -19.44
N PRO A 209 8.54 17.36 -19.81
CA PRO A 209 9.06 18.42 -18.93
C PRO A 209 8.05 19.53 -18.63
N LYS A 210 7.15 19.83 -19.58
CA LYS A 210 6.07 20.82 -19.38
C LYS A 210 5.03 20.32 -18.40
N ILE A 211 4.68 19.03 -18.45
CA ILE A 211 3.73 18.41 -17.53
C ILE A 211 4.28 18.44 -16.10
N LEU A 212 5.54 18.05 -15.89
CA LEU A 212 6.18 18.03 -14.58
C LEU A 212 6.20 19.42 -13.91
N ARG A 213 6.20 20.51 -14.70
CA ARG A 213 6.15 21.90 -14.21
C ARG A 213 4.73 22.46 -14.15
N SER A 214 3.72 21.73 -14.57
CA SER A 214 2.34 22.21 -14.54
C SER A 214 1.83 22.35 -13.11
N ARG A 215 1.08 23.43 -12.86
CA ARG A 215 0.52 23.70 -11.51
C ARG A 215 -0.34 22.53 -11.02
N THR A 216 -1.22 21.98 -11.85
CA THR A 216 -2.07 20.85 -11.50
C THR A 216 -1.24 19.65 -11.05
N TYR A 217 -0.17 19.31 -11.77
CA TYR A 217 0.68 18.18 -11.46
C TYR A 217 1.44 18.36 -10.14
N LEU A 218 2.03 19.54 -9.92
CA LEU A 218 2.74 19.86 -8.68
C LEU A 218 1.80 19.83 -7.46
N LEU A 219 0.58 20.36 -7.60
CA LEU A 219 -0.42 20.31 -6.52
C LEU A 219 -0.86 18.89 -6.20
N LEU A 220 -1.00 18.00 -7.22
CA LEU A 220 -1.24 16.58 -7.02
C LEU A 220 -0.09 15.88 -6.29
N MET A 221 1.16 16.17 -6.68
CA MET A 221 2.35 15.63 -6.01
C MET A 221 2.38 16.03 -4.54
N LEU A 222 2.13 17.31 -4.21
CA LEU A 222 2.08 17.79 -2.84
C LEU A 222 0.97 17.12 -2.02
N GLY A 223 -0.24 17.03 -2.56
CA GLY A 223 -1.34 16.33 -1.90
C GLY A 223 -1.03 14.84 -1.69
N PHE A 224 -0.43 14.18 -2.67
CA PHE A 224 -0.13 12.75 -2.57
C PHE A 224 1.07 12.45 -1.68
N PHE A 225 2.01 13.39 -1.54
CA PHE A 225 3.05 13.35 -0.49
C PHE A 225 2.44 13.26 0.91
N THR A 226 1.44 14.10 1.21
CA THR A 226 0.77 14.05 2.52
C THR A 226 -0.01 12.74 2.71
N CYS A 227 -0.56 12.18 1.63
CA CYS A 227 -1.17 10.87 1.67
C CYS A 227 -0.16 9.79 2.10
N GLY A 228 1.04 9.82 1.53
CA GLY A 228 2.12 8.89 1.91
C GLY A 228 2.50 9.00 3.38
N PHE A 229 2.66 10.22 3.87
CA PHE A 229 2.93 10.50 5.28
C PHE A 229 1.86 9.86 6.17
N HIS A 230 0.58 10.14 5.91
CA HIS A 230 -0.56 9.60 6.65
C HIS A 230 -0.62 8.08 6.61
N MET A 231 -0.51 7.48 5.41
CA MET A 231 -0.61 6.03 5.23
C MET A 231 0.50 5.26 5.93
N SER A 232 1.70 5.84 6.03
CA SER A 232 2.81 5.21 6.75
C SER A 232 2.62 5.20 8.26
N LEU A 233 2.01 6.24 8.83
CA LEU A 233 1.63 6.24 10.24
C LEU A 233 0.66 5.11 10.55
N ILE A 234 -0.33 4.91 9.68
CA ILE A 234 -1.32 3.85 9.85
C ILE A 234 -0.68 2.47 9.74
N SER A 235 0.06 2.21 8.67
CA SER A 235 0.58 0.86 8.40
C SER A 235 1.71 0.43 9.33
N ASN A 236 2.57 1.38 9.76
CA ASN A 236 3.74 1.05 10.55
C ASN A 236 3.56 1.27 12.06
N HIS A 237 2.66 2.17 12.47
CA HIS A 237 2.63 2.61 13.87
C HIS A 237 1.27 2.49 14.55
N LEU A 238 0.14 2.51 13.81
CA LEU A 238 -1.20 2.55 14.41
C LEU A 238 -1.48 1.38 15.37
N PRO A 239 -1.16 0.11 15.06
CA PRO A 239 -1.37 -0.98 16.01
C PRO A 239 -0.55 -0.82 17.29
N SER A 240 0.72 -0.40 17.19
CA SER A 240 1.59 -0.13 18.33
C SER A 240 1.10 1.05 19.16
N GLN A 241 0.57 2.08 18.52
CA GLN A 241 -0.06 3.22 19.19
C GLN A 241 -1.28 2.78 20.00
N PHE A 242 -2.15 1.93 19.46
CA PHE A 242 -3.30 1.43 20.22
C PHE A 242 -2.85 0.65 21.45
N GLN A 243 -1.80 -0.14 21.33
CA GLN A 243 -1.22 -0.86 22.47
C GLN A 243 -0.62 0.10 23.52
N SER A 244 -0.01 1.22 23.11
CA SER A 244 0.51 2.22 24.06
C SER A 244 -0.58 2.91 24.89
N TYR A 245 -1.84 2.85 24.43
CA TYR A 245 -3.01 3.31 25.19
C TYR A 245 -3.61 2.24 26.13
N GLY A 246 -2.94 1.10 26.29
CA GLY A 246 -3.42 -0.02 27.12
C GLY A 246 -4.43 -0.94 26.42
N ILE A 247 -4.64 -0.77 25.10
CA ILE A 247 -5.48 -1.67 24.30
C ILE A 247 -4.69 -2.94 24.02
N SER A 248 -5.29 -4.11 24.24
CA SER A 248 -4.61 -5.38 23.99
C SER A 248 -4.17 -5.55 22.55
N GLY A 249 -3.10 -6.31 22.31
CA GLY A 249 -2.61 -6.59 20.96
C GLY A 249 -3.65 -7.23 20.05
N GLU A 250 -4.51 -8.12 20.60
CA GLU A 250 -5.60 -8.75 19.86
C GLU A 250 -6.64 -7.72 19.39
N VAL A 251 -7.08 -6.83 20.27
CA VAL A 251 -8.05 -5.75 19.96
C VAL A 251 -7.43 -4.77 18.95
N SER A 252 -6.15 -4.43 19.12
CA SER A 252 -5.43 -3.56 18.19
C SER A 252 -5.35 -4.17 16.78
N ALA A 253 -5.06 -5.46 16.68
CA ALA A 253 -5.01 -6.17 15.41
C ALA A 253 -6.40 -6.32 14.77
N LEU A 254 -7.46 -6.54 15.56
CA LEU A 254 -8.84 -6.58 15.06
C LEU A 254 -9.30 -5.20 14.56
N ALA A 255 -8.96 -4.12 15.25
CA ALA A 255 -9.24 -2.76 14.78
C ALA A 255 -8.51 -2.47 13.46
N PHE A 256 -7.25 -2.88 13.34
CA PHE A 256 -6.47 -2.74 12.11
C PHE A 256 -6.99 -3.65 10.99
N SER A 257 -7.52 -4.83 11.31
CA SER A 257 -8.26 -5.67 10.38
C SER A 257 -9.52 -4.99 9.85
N ALA A 258 -10.31 -4.36 10.74
CA ALA A 258 -11.49 -3.59 10.35
C ALA A 258 -11.12 -2.42 9.41
N TYR A 259 -10.03 -1.69 9.70
CA TYR A 259 -9.47 -0.68 8.80
C TYR A 259 -9.22 -1.26 7.40
N GLY A 260 -8.52 -2.39 7.30
CA GLY A 260 -8.21 -3.04 6.02
C GLY A 260 -9.47 -3.44 5.24
N PHE A 261 -10.45 -4.03 5.92
CA PHE A 261 -11.71 -4.43 5.30
C PHE A 261 -12.52 -3.24 4.79
N VAL A 262 -12.64 -2.19 5.60
CA VAL A 262 -13.41 -0.98 5.26
C VAL A 262 -12.74 -0.16 4.14
N THR A 263 -11.42 -0.23 4.00
CA THR A 263 -10.67 0.43 2.92
C THR A 263 -11.16 0.02 1.53
N MET A 264 -11.64 -1.22 1.37
CA MET A 264 -12.26 -1.67 0.11
C MET A 264 -13.54 -0.87 -0.20
N GLY A 265 -14.44 -0.76 0.81
CA GLY A 265 -15.67 0.02 0.68
C GLY A 265 -15.39 1.50 0.39
N GLY A 266 -14.43 2.09 1.10
CA GLY A 266 -13.98 3.46 0.89
C GLY A 266 -13.50 3.73 -0.54
N SER A 267 -12.73 2.81 -1.11
CA SER A 267 -12.25 2.91 -2.50
C SER A 267 -13.39 2.84 -3.51
N VAL A 268 -14.37 1.96 -3.31
CA VAL A 268 -15.56 1.86 -4.17
C VAL A 268 -16.41 3.13 -4.09
N ILE A 269 -16.66 3.63 -2.88
CA ILE A 269 -17.39 4.89 -2.67
C ILE A 269 -16.67 6.05 -3.37
N SER A 270 -15.35 6.12 -3.25
CA SER A 270 -14.54 7.13 -3.94
C SER A 270 -14.70 7.05 -5.46
N GLY A 271 -14.68 5.83 -6.03
CA GLY A 271 -14.94 5.62 -7.45
C GLY A 271 -16.28 6.21 -7.89
N VAL A 272 -17.35 5.89 -7.17
CA VAL A 272 -18.70 6.42 -7.46
C VAL A 272 -18.78 7.95 -7.29
N LEU A 273 -18.18 8.50 -6.24
CA LEU A 273 -18.15 9.95 -6.03
C LEU A 273 -17.40 10.68 -7.14
N THR A 274 -16.28 10.12 -7.60
CA THR A 274 -15.42 10.67 -8.65
C THR A 274 -16.13 10.75 -10.01
N THR A 275 -17.12 9.88 -10.27
CA THR A 275 -17.95 9.96 -11.48
C THR A 275 -19.07 11.00 -11.38
N LYS A 276 -19.54 11.32 -10.16
CA LYS A 276 -20.70 12.20 -9.93
C LYS A 276 -20.32 13.63 -9.54
N ARG A 277 -19.11 13.87 -9.07
CA ARG A 277 -18.64 15.14 -8.53
C ARG A 277 -17.29 15.52 -9.14
N ARG A 278 -16.93 16.81 -9.09
CA ARG A 278 -15.59 17.27 -9.50
C ARG A 278 -14.52 16.56 -8.70
N LYS A 279 -13.55 15.95 -9.39
CA LYS A 279 -12.52 15.09 -8.80
C LYS A 279 -11.70 15.80 -7.72
N LYS A 280 -11.38 17.09 -7.93
CA LYS A 280 -10.68 17.92 -6.95
C LYS A 280 -11.46 18.08 -5.64
N ASN A 281 -12.80 18.24 -5.71
CA ASN A 281 -13.63 18.38 -4.53
C ASN A 281 -13.72 17.06 -3.75
N VAL A 282 -13.76 15.93 -4.45
CA VAL A 282 -13.70 14.59 -3.85
C VAL A 282 -12.36 14.40 -3.12
N LEU A 283 -11.26 14.80 -3.77
CA LEU A 283 -9.92 14.73 -3.19
C LEU A 283 -9.79 15.62 -1.94
N ALA A 284 -10.25 16.89 -2.03
CA ALA A 284 -10.28 17.82 -0.91
C ALA A 284 -11.12 17.29 0.26
N PHE A 285 -12.28 16.70 -0.01
CA PHE A 285 -13.13 16.08 0.99
C PHE A 285 -12.41 14.96 1.75
N TYR A 286 -11.72 14.06 1.04
CA TYR A 286 -11.01 12.95 1.70
C TYR A 286 -9.84 13.45 2.56
N TYR A 287 -9.06 14.42 2.11
CA TYR A 287 -8.00 15.01 2.93
C TYR A 287 -8.55 15.76 4.15
N GLY A 288 -9.60 16.58 3.96
CA GLY A 288 -10.25 17.30 5.05
C GLY A 288 -10.88 16.36 6.08
N SER A 289 -11.49 15.25 5.63
CA SER A 289 -12.06 14.23 6.52
C SER A 289 -11.00 13.62 7.43
N ARG A 290 -9.78 13.36 6.95
CA ARG A 290 -8.67 12.83 7.78
C ARG A 290 -8.32 13.78 8.92
N THR A 291 -8.27 15.09 8.64
CA THR A 291 -8.03 16.11 9.68
C THR A 291 -9.08 16.02 10.78
N VAL A 292 -10.36 15.98 10.41
CA VAL A 292 -11.47 15.94 11.37
C VAL A 292 -11.47 14.61 12.15
N ILE A 293 -11.32 13.49 11.46
CA ILE A 293 -11.30 12.15 12.09
C ILE A 293 -10.17 12.04 13.09
N THR A 294 -8.97 12.51 12.75
CA THR A 294 -7.81 12.47 13.63
C THR A 294 -7.98 13.43 14.81
N ALA A 295 -8.47 14.65 14.59
CA ALA A 295 -8.77 15.60 15.65
C ALA A 295 -9.76 15.03 16.67
N LEU A 296 -10.86 14.45 16.20
CA LEU A 296 -11.84 13.79 17.06
C LEU A 296 -11.22 12.66 17.86
N PHE A 297 -10.43 11.80 17.22
CA PHE A 297 -9.76 10.71 17.93
C PHE A 297 -8.80 11.21 19.00
N LEU A 298 -8.03 12.28 18.75
CA LEU A 298 -7.11 12.84 19.75
C LEU A 298 -7.84 13.41 20.97
N CYS A 299 -9.03 13.98 20.78
CA CYS A 299 -9.85 14.56 21.86
C CYS A 299 -10.66 13.52 22.65
N LEU A 300 -10.95 12.35 22.06
CA LEU A 300 -11.79 11.34 22.73
C LEU A 300 -10.98 10.44 23.68
N PRO A 301 -11.62 9.87 24.73
CA PRO A 301 -11.03 8.83 25.55
C PRO A 301 -10.57 7.63 24.72
N LYS A 302 -9.42 7.05 25.08
CA LYS A 302 -8.84 5.91 24.34
C LYS A 302 -9.45 4.59 24.80
N THR A 303 -10.68 4.35 24.36
CA THR A 303 -11.44 3.12 24.62
C THR A 303 -11.43 2.20 23.41
N VAL A 304 -11.84 0.95 23.59
CA VAL A 304 -12.00 0.00 22.46
C VAL A 304 -12.93 0.58 21.39
N LEU A 305 -14.04 1.23 21.79
CA LEU A 305 -14.98 1.83 20.85
C LEU A 305 -14.34 2.96 20.04
N SER A 306 -13.59 3.87 20.67
CA SER A 306 -12.93 4.98 19.97
C SER A 306 -11.85 4.49 19.01
N VAL A 307 -11.11 3.43 19.37
CA VAL A 307 -10.09 2.80 18.54
C VAL A 307 -10.70 2.15 17.28
N PHE A 308 -11.79 1.37 17.45
CA PHE A 308 -12.50 0.80 16.30
C PHE A 308 -13.15 1.86 15.42
N SER A 309 -13.79 2.86 16.01
CA SER A 309 -14.40 3.97 15.26
C SER A 309 -13.34 4.71 14.44
N TYR A 310 -12.18 4.99 15.04
CA TYR A 310 -11.07 5.63 14.35
C TYR A 310 -10.54 4.78 13.19
N ALA A 311 -10.28 3.50 13.43
CA ALA A 311 -9.81 2.57 12.40
C ALA A 311 -10.79 2.45 11.22
N ILE A 312 -12.10 2.34 11.50
CA ILE A 312 -13.15 2.28 10.47
C ILE A 312 -13.20 3.57 9.66
N LEU A 313 -13.22 4.73 10.31
CA LEU A 313 -13.26 6.03 9.64
C LEU A 313 -11.98 6.29 8.81
N LEU A 314 -10.82 5.90 9.31
CA LEU A 314 -9.57 5.94 8.53
C LEU A 314 -9.64 5.00 7.33
N GLY A 315 -10.22 3.80 7.48
CA GLY A 315 -10.41 2.86 6.38
C GLY A 315 -11.24 3.46 5.24
N LEU A 316 -12.33 4.17 5.55
CA LEU A 316 -13.16 4.83 4.55
C LEU A 316 -12.41 5.89 3.74
N THR A 317 -11.35 6.48 4.28
CA THR A 317 -10.60 7.59 3.65
C THR A 317 -9.22 7.17 3.14
N GLY A 318 -8.66 6.05 3.60
CA GLY A 318 -7.27 5.64 3.39
C GLY A 318 -6.88 5.56 1.90
N ALA A 319 -7.37 4.55 1.18
CA ALA A 319 -7.07 4.37 -0.24
C ALA A 319 -7.98 5.20 -1.18
N ALA A 320 -8.94 5.94 -0.62
CA ALA A 320 -9.96 6.65 -1.38
C ALA A 320 -9.42 7.82 -2.23
N THR A 321 -8.23 8.32 -1.94
CA THR A 321 -7.59 9.42 -2.70
C THR A 321 -6.96 8.97 -4.02
N VAL A 322 -6.69 7.68 -4.21
CA VAL A 322 -6.06 7.14 -5.43
C VAL A 322 -6.93 7.38 -6.67
N THR A 323 -8.23 7.11 -6.57
CA THR A 323 -9.17 7.23 -7.70
C THR A 323 -9.30 8.66 -8.22
N PRO A 324 -9.55 9.70 -7.39
CA PRO A 324 -9.60 11.06 -7.90
C PRO A 324 -8.24 11.55 -8.43
N VAL A 325 -7.10 11.13 -7.85
CA VAL A 325 -5.76 11.48 -8.37
C VAL A 325 -5.55 10.93 -9.78
N THR A 326 -5.79 9.63 -9.97
CA THR A 326 -5.66 8.99 -11.31
C THR A 326 -6.66 9.60 -12.30
N GLY A 327 -7.87 9.94 -11.84
CA GLY A 327 -8.88 10.60 -12.65
C GLY A 327 -8.45 12.00 -13.11
N ILE A 328 -7.88 12.82 -12.22
CA ILE A 328 -7.36 14.17 -12.60
C ILE A 328 -6.19 14.04 -13.57
N LEU A 329 -5.27 13.08 -13.34
CA LEU A 329 -4.17 12.83 -14.28
C LEU A 329 -4.67 12.44 -15.67
N THR A 330 -5.73 11.60 -15.74
CA THR A 330 -6.33 11.17 -17.00
C THR A 330 -6.96 12.34 -17.75
N ASP A 331 -7.73 13.17 -17.05
CA ASP A 331 -8.43 14.32 -17.68
C ASP A 331 -7.46 15.42 -18.11
N SER A 332 -6.43 15.70 -17.29
CA SER A 332 -5.50 16.82 -17.55
C SER A 332 -4.41 16.47 -18.58
N PHE A 333 -3.97 15.21 -18.66
CA PHE A 333 -2.76 14.83 -19.40
C PHE A 333 -2.99 13.67 -20.37
N GLY A 334 -4.21 13.14 -20.43
CA GLY A 334 -4.61 12.03 -21.30
C GLY A 334 -4.30 10.65 -20.73
N PRO A 335 -5.08 9.62 -21.14
CA PRO A 335 -4.99 8.27 -20.57
C PRO A 335 -3.66 7.55 -20.88
N LYS A 336 -2.99 7.91 -21.97
CA LYS A 336 -1.73 7.27 -22.40
C LYS A 336 -0.57 7.50 -21.43
N ARG A 337 -0.56 8.65 -20.74
CA ARG A 337 0.54 9.07 -19.86
C ARG A 337 0.29 8.80 -18.38
N VAL A 338 -0.91 8.36 -18.02
CA VAL A 338 -1.30 8.20 -16.61
C VAL A 338 -0.37 7.27 -15.85
N GLY A 339 0.06 6.15 -16.44
CA GLY A 339 0.95 5.20 -15.78
C GLY A 339 2.28 5.83 -15.36
N THR A 340 2.95 6.52 -16.27
CA THR A 340 4.24 7.18 -16.00
C THR A 340 4.06 8.33 -15.01
N LEU A 341 3.06 9.19 -15.22
CA LEU A 341 2.80 10.33 -14.36
C LEU A 341 2.41 9.91 -12.94
N TYR A 342 1.55 8.89 -12.82
CA TYR A 342 1.19 8.32 -11.53
C TYR A 342 2.40 7.69 -10.83
N GLY A 343 3.31 7.06 -11.56
CA GLY A 343 4.55 6.53 -11.03
C GLY A 343 5.39 7.58 -10.30
N PHE A 344 5.56 8.78 -10.88
CA PHE A 344 6.26 9.88 -10.20
C PHE A 344 5.47 10.45 -9.01
N VAL A 345 4.15 10.60 -9.14
CA VAL A 345 3.28 11.01 -8.01
C VAL A 345 3.39 9.99 -6.88
N PHE A 346 3.41 8.69 -7.21
CA PHE A 346 3.59 7.62 -6.23
C PHE A 346 4.99 7.61 -5.60
N PHE A 347 6.03 7.95 -6.35
CA PHE A 347 7.38 8.11 -5.79
C PHE A 347 7.39 9.22 -4.72
N VAL A 348 6.76 10.37 -5.01
CA VAL A 348 6.65 11.47 -4.03
C VAL A 348 5.80 11.05 -2.82
N HIS A 349 4.77 10.24 -3.01
CA HIS A 349 4.03 9.60 -1.92
C HIS A 349 4.97 8.76 -1.02
N GLN A 350 5.89 8.01 -1.60
CA GLN A 350 6.84 7.21 -0.82
C GLN A 350 7.88 8.05 -0.07
N LEU A 351 8.23 9.25 -0.58
CA LEU A 351 9.01 10.22 0.19
C LEU A 351 8.22 10.71 1.42
N GLY A 352 6.94 11.00 1.25
CA GLY A 352 6.05 11.30 2.38
C GLY A 352 5.96 10.16 3.38
N ALA A 353 5.83 8.92 2.89
CA ALA A 353 5.78 7.73 3.70
C ALA A 353 7.07 7.50 4.50
N PHE A 354 8.22 7.76 3.90
CA PHE A 354 9.51 7.73 4.60
C PHE A 354 9.54 8.71 5.77
N LEU A 355 9.18 9.98 5.51
CA LEU A 355 9.20 11.01 6.54
C LEU A 355 8.17 10.76 7.64
N GLY A 356 6.99 10.23 7.31
CA GLY A 356 5.96 9.85 8.29
C GLY A 356 6.42 8.71 9.19
N ALA A 357 6.95 7.63 8.61
CA ALA A 357 7.40 6.47 9.37
C ALA A 357 8.59 6.80 10.27
N TYR A 358 9.63 7.45 9.74
CA TYR A 358 10.82 7.81 10.51
C TYR A 358 10.53 8.93 11.52
N GLY A 359 9.80 9.97 11.09
CA GLY A 359 9.40 11.08 11.97
C GLY A 359 8.57 10.60 13.16
N CYS A 360 7.67 9.62 12.97
CA CYS A 360 6.95 9.00 14.07
C CYS A 360 7.92 8.33 15.05
N GLY A 361 8.91 7.60 14.55
CA GLY A 361 9.92 6.97 15.37
C GLY A 361 10.68 7.96 16.24
N LEU A 362 11.15 9.06 15.64
CA LEU A 362 11.87 10.12 16.35
C LEU A 362 11.01 10.79 17.42
N VAL A 363 9.75 11.08 17.09
CA VAL A 363 8.82 11.73 18.04
C VAL A 363 8.51 10.80 19.20
N VAL A 364 8.28 9.52 18.96
CA VAL A 364 7.97 8.55 20.01
C VAL A 364 9.19 8.34 20.93
N ASP A 365 10.40 8.24 20.39
CA ASP A 365 11.62 8.11 21.20
C ASP A 365 11.91 9.36 22.03
N SER A 366 11.64 10.57 21.49
CA SER A 366 11.97 11.82 22.16
C SER A 366 10.91 12.30 23.16
N VAL A 367 9.61 12.09 22.83
CA VAL A 367 8.48 12.65 23.58
C VAL A 367 7.68 11.57 24.33
N GLY A 368 7.85 10.29 23.95
CA GLY A 368 7.05 9.17 24.49
C GLY A 368 5.58 9.19 24.09
N SER A 369 5.21 9.95 23.05
CA SER A 369 3.81 10.15 22.62
C SER A 369 3.67 10.23 21.11
N TYR A 370 2.56 9.68 20.60
CA TYR A 370 2.19 9.81 19.19
C TYR A 370 1.44 11.10 18.86
N VAL A 371 1.00 11.87 19.85
CA VAL A 371 0.16 13.07 19.63
C VAL A 371 0.84 14.09 18.74
N PRO A 372 2.13 14.47 18.90
CA PRO A 372 2.73 15.50 18.07
C PRO A 372 2.79 15.11 16.59
N ILE A 373 3.08 13.84 16.26
CA ILE A 373 3.14 13.39 14.87
C ILE A 373 1.76 13.41 14.21
N TRP A 374 0.68 13.08 14.94
CA TRP A 374 -0.67 13.21 14.44
C TRP A 374 -1.11 14.69 14.29
N CYS A 375 -0.62 15.60 15.12
CA CYS A 375 -0.84 17.04 14.90
C CYS A 375 -0.18 17.51 13.58
N ILE A 376 1.03 17.04 13.29
CA ILE A 376 1.70 17.30 12.00
C ILE A 376 0.89 16.70 10.86
N ASP A 377 0.44 15.46 10.98
CA ASP A 377 -0.40 14.79 9.98
C ASP A 377 -1.69 15.55 9.69
N MET A 378 -2.40 16.02 10.74
CA MET A 378 -3.59 16.85 10.61
C MET A 378 -3.32 18.15 9.84
N ALA A 379 -2.21 18.82 10.16
CA ALA A 379 -1.82 20.05 9.47
C ALA A 379 -1.53 19.78 7.98
N LEU A 380 -0.80 18.71 7.68
CA LEU A 380 -0.53 18.26 6.31
C LEU A 380 -1.81 17.88 5.56
N ALA A 381 -2.73 17.17 6.22
CA ALA A 381 -4.01 16.77 5.61
C ALA A 381 -4.90 18.01 5.33
N ALA A 382 -4.97 18.97 6.25
CA ALA A 382 -5.66 20.24 6.05
C ALA A 382 -5.04 21.05 4.90
N PHE A 383 -3.72 21.11 4.84
CA PHE A 383 -2.98 21.73 3.72
C PHE A 383 -3.31 21.03 2.41
N ALA A 384 -3.26 19.71 2.33
CA ALA A 384 -3.59 18.94 1.12
C ALA A 384 -5.05 19.15 0.68
N SER A 385 -5.99 19.25 1.63
CA SER A 385 -7.38 19.58 1.35
C SER A 385 -7.48 20.96 0.67
N SER A 386 -6.83 21.98 1.25
CA SER A 386 -6.82 23.35 0.71
C SER A 386 -6.18 23.43 -0.67
N VAL A 387 -5.03 22.78 -0.85
CA VAL A 387 -4.31 22.70 -2.13
C VAL A 387 -5.14 22.00 -3.21
N SER A 388 -5.93 21.00 -2.85
CA SER A 388 -6.78 20.27 -3.79
C SER A 388 -7.83 21.18 -4.45
N PHE A 389 -8.36 22.19 -3.78
CA PHE A 389 -9.29 23.16 -4.38
C PHE A 389 -8.62 24.05 -5.44
N LEU A 390 -7.30 24.22 -5.37
CA LEU A 390 -6.54 25.04 -6.34
C LEU A 390 -6.23 24.29 -7.64
N ILE A 391 -6.48 22.98 -7.69
CA ILE A 391 -6.33 22.16 -8.89
C ILE A 391 -7.36 22.62 -9.93
N ARG A 392 -6.90 22.77 -11.17
CA ARG A 392 -7.79 23.05 -12.30
C ARG A 392 -8.32 21.73 -12.85
N ASP A 393 -9.64 21.52 -12.74
CA ASP A 393 -10.41 20.45 -13.41
C ASP A 393 -10.94 20.97 -14.73
#